data_da25b1875744239e10231c2e5b95d9dc
#
_entry.id   da25b1875744239e10231c2e5b95d9dc
#
_cell.length_a   1.000
_cell.length_b   1.000
_cell.length_c   1.000
_cell.angle_alpha   90.00
_cell.angle_beta   90.00
_cell.angle_gamma   90.00
#
_symmetry.space_group_name_H-M   'P 1'
#
loop_
_entity.id
_entity.type
_entity.pdbx_description
1 polymer ?
#
loop_
_entity_poly.entity_id
_entity_poly.type
_entity_poly.pdbx_seq_one_letter_code
_entity_poly.pdbx_strand_id
1 'polypeptide(L)'
;MYSTNDKPCEDICFDEAHINKVVAEILKNFEPYFINFVETSAGSTISLEQFKELQKKFGSSSSIQKSSVDYTKSLKDIFQKSIDSFEKDREKYIELLDEDNLSEYQYDPTQFKSQALHNECPIIRGTLMNTKAKELDRYRKDFKRADPNNLLQVVMNLSDFGHSYQKNYYNPDNYLKITSFKDLNMELLDTDDYTYYGVIGGGIKTLMLYKLDPEVFSYRSKSAIWSLYYLTNKKVIDCRQDSEFLIIDVKKVITKQNYFYPYQLFAKYAFEVFKLLNNKAKELNVYLNPQYRYVIVDAFFEHIAKIHETEISELSHELKEDGYGYGTMGF
;
A
#
# COMPACT_ATOMS: atom_id res chain seq x y z
N MET A 1 9.64 0.35 31.45
CA MET A 1 9.01 -0.95 31.77
C MET A 1 8.74 -1.61 30.43
N TYR A 2 9.64 -2.46 29.97
CA TYR A 2 9.47 -3.18 28.71
C TYR A 2 8.35 -4.20 28.92
N SER A 3 7.29 -4.12 28.12
CA SER A 3 6.26 -5.14 28.10
C SER A 3 6.90 -6.44 27.61
N THR A 4 6.89 -7.48 28.44
CA THR A 4 7.43 -8.80 28.15
C THR A 4 6.47 -9.62 27.28
N ASN A 5 6.00 -9.07 26.17
CA ASN A 5 5.31 -9.87 25.16
C ASN A 5 6.36 -10.44 24.20
N ASP A 6 6.82 -11.65 24.51
CA ASP A 6 7.79 -12.40 23.71
C ASP A 6 7.19 -13.00 22.43
N LYS A 7 5.97 -12.61 22.06
CA LYS A 7 5.28 -13.17 20.88
C LYS A 7 5.75 -12.49 19.61
N PRO A 8 6.10 -13.24 18.57
CA PRO A 8 6.34 -12.68 17.24
C PRO A 8 5.05 -12.06 16.65
N CYS A 9 5.21 -11.12 15.73
CA CYS A 9 4.07 -10.41 15.13
C CYS A 9 3.11 -11.40 14.43
N GLU A 10 3.64 -12.43 13.79
CA GLU A 10 2.89 -13.47 13.09
C GLU A 10 1.88 -14.19 14.00
N ASP A 11 2.19 -14.29 15.30
CA ASP A 11 1.32 -14.99 16.27
C ASP A 11 0.16 -14.14 16.77
N ILE A 12 0.26 -12.81 16.68
CA ILE A 12 -0.73 -11.88 17.28
C ILE A 12 -1.42 -10.96 16.29
N CYS A 13 -0.88 -10.79 15.09
CA CYS A 13 -1.40 -9.80 14.13
C CYS A 13 -2.86 -10.09 13.71
N PHE A 14 -3.34 -11.33 13.85
CA PHE A 14 -4.73 -11.72 13.58
C PHE A 14 -5.67 -11.62 14.78
N ASP A 15 -5.15 -11.28 15.97
CA ASP A 15 -5.99 -11.08 17.14
C ASP A 15 -6.81 -9.80 17.01
N GLU A 16 -8.12 -9.86 17.16
CA GLU A 16 -9.00 -8.69 17.06
C GLU A 16 -8.62 -7.58 18.06
N ALA A 17 -8.19 -7.97 19.26
CA ALA A 17 -7.72 -7.01 20.26
C ALA A 17 -6.47 -6.24 19.80
N HIS A 18 -5.54 -6.92 19.10
CA HIS A 18 -4.37 -6.31 18.49
C HIS A 18 -4.76 -5.39 17.34
N ILE A 19 -5.57 -5.88 16.40
CA ILE A 19 -6.07 -5.10 15.24
C ILE A 19 -6.76 -3.82 15.72
N ASN A 20 -7.60 -3.91 16.75
CA ASN A 20 -8.30 -2.76 17.31
C ASN A 20 -7.33 -1.72 17.93
N LYS A 21 -6.21 -2.15 18.51
CA LYS A 21 -5.18 -1.24 19.00
C LYS A 21 -4.47 -0.52 17.84
N VAL A 22 -4.13 -1.25 16.78
CA VAL A 22 -3.55 -0.66 15.56
C VAL A 22 -4.50 0.38 14.96
N VAL A 23 -5.77 0.03 14.79
CA VAL A 23 -6.81 0.94 14.28
C VAL A 23 -6.95 2.16 15.19
N ALA A 24 -6.95 1.99 16.50
CA ALA A 24 -7.04 3.11 17.46
C ALA A 24 -5.85 4.08 17.32
N GLU A 25 -4.64 3.58 17.08
CA GLU A 25 -3.48 4.46 16.82
C GLU A 25 -3.59 5.18 15.47
N ILE A 26 -4.06 4.50 14.42
CA ILE A 26 -4.34 5.14 13.11
C ILE A 26 -5.36 6.28 13.29
N LEU A 27 -6.48 6.02 13.97
CA LEU A 27 -7.52 7.02 14.25
C LEU A 27 -6.96 8.24 14.98
N LYS A 28 -6.15 7.99 16.01
CA LYS A 28 -5.56 9.03 16.85
C LYS A 28 -4.63 9.96 16.08
N ASN A 29 -3.86 9.43 15.13
CA ASN A 29 -2.84 10.18 14.42
C ASN A 29 -3.30 10.67 13.04
N PHE A 30 -4.51 10.35 12.59
CA PHE A 30 -5.00 10.65 11.26
C PHE A 30 -5.13 12.17 10.99
N GLU A 31 -5.73 12.91 11.92
CA GLU A 31 -6.13 14.32 11.69
C GLU A 31 -4.97 15.25 11.29
N PRO A 32 -3.79 15.24 11.94
CA PRO A 32 -2.67 16.07 11.52
C PRO A 32 -2.21 15.75 10.09
N TYR A 33 -2.20 14.47 9.69
CA TYR A 33 -1.83 14.06 8.34
C TYR A 33 -2.87 14.52 7.32
N PHE A 34 -4.16 14.43 7.65
CA PHE A 34 -5.22 14.89 6.77
C PHE A 34 -5.14 16.41 6.51
N ILE A 35 -4.94 17.20 7.55
CA ILE A 35 -4.77 18.66 7.40
C ILE A 35 -3.57 18.96 6.51
N ASN A 36 -2.43 18.33 6.76
CA ASN A 36 -1.24 18.52 5.94
C ASN A 36 -1.50 18.10 4.47
N PHE A 37 -2.23 17.01 4.24
CA PHE A 37 -2.59 16.50 2.92
C PHE A 37 -3.36 17.55 2.10
N VAL A 38 -4.38 18.16 2.69
CA VAL A 38 -5.20 19.16 1.98
C VAL A 38 -4.51 20.51 1.86
N GLU A 39 -3.70 20.93 2.82
CA GLU A 39 -2.97 22.20 2.80
C GLU A 39 -1.81 22.20 1.81
N THR A 40 -1.06 21.10 1.71
CA THR A 40 0.06 21.00 0.77
C THR A 40 -0.41 21.07 -0.68
N SER A 41 -1.59 20.56 -0.99
CA SER A 41 -2.17 20.64 -2.33
C SER A 41 -2.57 22.05 -2.74
N ALA A 42 -2.82 22.93 -1.78
CA ALA A 42 -3.07 24.37 -2.03
C ALA A 42 -1.79 25.17 -2.27
N GLY A 43 -0.63 24.52 -2.34
CA GLY A 43 0.68 25.16 -2.55
C GLY A 43 1.41 25.55 -1.26
N SER A 44 0.88 25.16 -0.11
CA SER A 44 1.55 25.36 1.18
C SER A 44 2.54 24.22 1.40
N THR A 45 3.83 24.49 1.43
CA THR A 45 4.84 23.53 1.89
C THR A 45 4.91 23.59 3.40
N ILE A 46 4.38 22.58 4.08
CA ILE A 46 4.54 22.45 5.54
C ILE A 46 5.83 21.67 5.80
N SER A 47 6.77 22.29 6.53
CA SER A 47 7.99 21.60 6.94
C SER A 47 7.70 20.47 7.95
N LEU A 48 8.62 19.51 8.06
CA LEU A 48 8.53 18.44 9.07
C LEU A 48 8.40 19.00 10.51
N GLU A 49 9.01 20.15 10.78
CA GLU A 49 8.95 20.84 12.07
C GLU A 49 7.56 21.40 12.34
N GLN A 50 6.97 22.10 11.35
CA GLN A 50 5.58 22.58 11.42
C GLN A 50 4.58 21.42 11.56
N PHE A 51 4.84 20.30 10.89
CA PHE A 51 4.04 19.08 11.04
C PHE A 51 4.12 18.51 12.47
N LYS A 52 5.32 18.44 13.07
CA LYS A 52 5.51 18.04 14.47
C LYS A 52 4.80 18.97 15.45
N GLU A 53 4.74 20.26 15.17
CA GLU A 53 3.97 21.21 15.98
C GLU A 53 2.46 20.98 15.85
N LEU A 54 1.97 20.67 14.64
CA LEU A 54 0.58 20.28 14.42
C LEU A 54 0.23 19.03 15.23
N GLN A 55 1.06 17.99 15.18
CA GLN A 55 0.84 16.78 15.99
C GLN A 55 0.76 17.07 17.49
N LYS A 56 1.59 17.98 18.00
CA LYS A 56 1.55 18.39 19.41
C LYS A 56 0.26 19.17 19.77
N LYS A 57 -0.22 20.04 18.88
CA LYS A 57 -1.46 20.82 19.07
C LYS A 57 -2.70 19.94 19.10
N PHE A 58 -2.78 18.92 18.24
CA PHE A 58 -3.92 17.99 18.21
C PHE A 58 -3.92 16.98 19.36
N GLY A 59 -2.77 16.73 20.00
CA GLY A 59 -2.69 15.97 21.24
C GLY A 59 -3.25 16.69 22.49
N SER A 60 -3.45 18.00 22.39
CA SER A 60 -4.09 18.84 23.44
C SER A 60 -5.23 19.62 22.78
N SER A 61 -6.46 19.14 22.97
CA SER A 61 -7.73 19.71 22.45
C SER A 61 -7.70 21.21 22.22
N SER A 62 -7.34 21.67 21.04
CA SER A 62 -7.40 23.09 20.70
C SER A 62 -7.92 23.29 19.29
N SER A 63 -8.87 24.21 19.20
CA SER A 63 -9.57 24.69 18.02
C SER A 63 -8.59 24.99 16.85
N ILE A 64 -8.93 24.43 15.67
CA ILE A 64 -8.30 24.71 14.39
C ILE A 64 -8.29 26.24 14.17
N GLN A 65 -7.13 26.87 14.14
CA GLN A 65 -6.99 28.20 13.56
C GLN A 65 -7.44 28.09 12.10
N LYS A 66 -8.40 28.94 11.67
CA LYS A 66 -8.86 29.01 10.29
C LYS A 66 -7.65 29.28 9.38
N SER A 67 -7.21 28.26 8.64
CA SER A 67 -6.27 28.44 7.56
C SER A 67 -6.98 29.19 6.42
N SER A 68 -6.24 29.97 5.62
CA SER A 68 -6.77 30.64 4.43
C SER A 68 -7.08 29.66 3.28
N VAL A 69 -6.88 28.36 3.50
CA VAL A 69 -7.01 27.30 2.50
C VAL A 69 -8.46 26.84 2.39
N ASP A 70 -8.95 26.77 1.17
CA ASP A 70 -10.22 26.13 0.84
C ASP A 70 -10.04 24.61 0.76
N TYR A 71 -10.27 23.94 1.88
CA TYR A 71 -10.14 22.47 2.00
C TYR A 71 -11.07 21.72 1.06
N THR A 72 -12.26 22.25 0.76
CA THR A 72 -13.20 21.65 -0.18
C THR A 72 -12.61 21.57 -1.57
N LYS A 73 -12.07 22.70 -2.04
CA LYS A 73 -11.41 22.78 -3.35
C LYS A 73 -10.16 21.90 -3.38
N SER A 74 -9.29 22.02 -2.37
CA SER A 74 -8.06 21.22 -2.28
C SER A 74 -8.32 19.73 -2.35
N LEU A 75 -9.28 19.22 -1.58
CA LEU A 75 -9.59 17.79 -1.57
C LEU A 75 -10.15 17.32 -2.91
N LYS A 76 -11.00 18.11 -3.58
CA LYS A 76 -11.51 17.81 -4.93
C LYS A 76 -10.37 17.75 -5.93
N ASP A 77 -9.45 18.73 -5.90
CA ASP A 77 -8.31 18.79 -6.82
C ASP A 77 -7.34 17.62 -6.62
N ILE A 78 -7.10 17.24 -5.36
CA ILE A 78 -6.30 16.05 -5.02
C ILE A 78 -6.94 14.81 -5.63
N PHE A 79 -8.23 14.60 -5.36
CA PHE A 79 -8.94 13.39 -5.81
C PHE A 79 -8.93 13.29 -7.33
N GLN A 80 -9.22 14.39 -8.04
CA GLN A 80 -9.19 14.40 -9.49
C GLN A 80 -7.79 14.10 -10.04
N LYS A 81 -6.75 14.76 -9.53
CA LYS A 81 -5.36 14.49 -9.94
C LYS A 81 -4.93 13.06 -9.68
N SER A 82 -5.39 12.48 -8.57
CA SER A 82 -5.10 11.09 -8.22
C SER A 82 -5.77 10.11 -9.20
N ILE A 83 -7.04 10.37 -9.59
CA ILE A 83 -7.73 9.62 -10.63
C ILE A 83 -7.00 9.74 -11.97
N ASP A 84 -6.67 10.97 -12.40
CA ASP A 84 -5.98 11.20 -13.67
C ASP A 84 -4.62 10.47 -13.72
N SER A 85 -3.91 10.43 -12.59
CA SER A 85 -2.65 9.68 -12.47
C SER A 85 -2.86 8.18 -12.48
N PHE A 86 -3.88 7.69 -11.78
CA PHE A 86 -4.24 6.28 -11.72
C PHE A 86 -4.62 5.72 -13.10
N GLU A 87 -5.38 6.48 -13.88
CA GLU A 87 -5.88 6.04 -15.19
C GLU A 87 -4.80 5.98 -16.29
N LYS A 88 -3.64 6.65 -16.12
CA LYS A 88 -2.61 6.74 -17.18
C LYS A 88 -2.17 5.42 -17.78
N ASP A 89 -2.08 4.38 -16.98
CA ASP A 89 -1.58 3.06 -17.39
C ASP A 89 -2.55 1.93 -17.04
N ARG A 90 -3.74 2.28 -16.54
CA ARG A 90 -4.74 1.31 -16.08
C ARG A 90 -5.13 0.31 -17.15
N GLU A 91 -5.36 0.78 -18.37
CA GLU A 91 -5.79 -0.05 -19.51
C GLU A 91 -4.86 -1.23 -19.72
N LYS A 92 -3.53 -1.04 -19.58
CA LYS A 92 -2.55 -2.11 -19.72
C LYS A 92 -2.69 -3.21 -18.66
N TYR A 93 -3.19 -2.87 -17.49
CA TYR A 93 -3.44 -3.88 -16.45
C TYR A 93 -4.79 -4.58 -16.67
N ILE A 94 -5.79 -3.87 -17.19
CA ILE A 94 -7.06 -4.47 -17.60
C ILE A 94 -6.82 -5.50 -18.71
N GLU A 95 -6.06 -5.13 -19.76
CA GLU A 95 -5.67 -6.04 -20.85
C GLU A 95 -4.83 -7.23 -20.33
N LEU A 96 -3.89 -7.00 -19.40
CA LEU A 96 -3.06 -8.04 -18.80
C LEU A 96 -3.88 -9.06 -18.01
N LEU A 97 -4.95 -8.61 -17.34
CA LEU A 97 -5.80 -9.43 -16.47
C LEU A 97 -7.11 -9.86 -17.16
N ASP A 98 -7.23 -9.64 -18.46
CA ASP A 98 -8.37 -10.11 -19.24
C ASP A 98 -8.34 -11.64 -19.37
N GLU A 99 -9.46 -12.30 -19.03
CA GLU A 99 -9.55 -13.76 -18.97
C GLU A 99 -9.36 -14.41 -20.36
N ASP A 100 -9.91 -13.80 -21.41
CA ASP A 100 -9.79 -14.32 -22.77
C ASP A 100 -8.31 -14.21 -23.24
N ASN A 101 -7.67 -13.07 -23.03
CA ASN A 101 -6.26 -12.88 -23.35
C ASN A 101 -5.36 -13.87 -22.60
N LEU A 102 -5.61 -14.08 -21.30
CA LEU A 102 -4.83 -15.03 -20.49
C LEU A 102 -5.02 -16.47 -20.95
N SER A 103 -6.23 -16.83 -21.40
CA SER A 103 -6.51 -18.17 -21.92
C SER A 103 -5.75 -18.48 -23.20
N GLU A 104 -5.51 -17.50 -24.08
CA GLU A 104 -4.70 -17.63 -25.29
C GLU A 104 -3.24 -17.94 -24.96
N TYR A 105 -2.70 -17.32 -23.91
CA TYR A 105 -1.30 -17.56 -23.47
C TYR A 105 -1.06 -18.96 -22.86
N GLN A 106 -2.12 -19.73 -22.56
CA GLN A 106 -1.96 -21.14 -22.12
C GLN A 106 -1.28 -22.00 -23.19
N TYR A 107 -1.43 -21.63 -24.46
CA TYR A 107 -0.75 -22.32 -25.59
C TYR A 107 0.72 -21.93 -25.72
N ASP A 108 1.10 -20.73 -25.27
CA ASP A 108 2.50 -20.25 -25.27
C ASP A 108 2.82 -19.39 -24.03
N PRO A 109 3.04 -20.00 -22.86
CA PRO A 109 3.43 -19.28 -21.65
C PRO A 109 4.76 -18.53 -21.79
N THR A 110 5.61 -18.92 -22.73
CA THR A 110 6.88 -18.21 -23.00
C THR A 110 6.62 -16.86 -23.62
N GLN A 111 5.64 -16.78 -24.53
CA GLN A 111 5.17 -15.51 -25.08
C GLN A 111 4.52 -14.63 -24.00
N PHE A 112 3.71 -15.20 -23.12
CA PHE A 112 3.18 -14.46 -21.96
C PHE A 112 4.28 -13.77 -21.17
N LYS A 113 5.31 -14.52 -20.76
CA LYS A 113 6.43 -13.96 -20.00
C LYS A 113 7.18 -12.88 -20.75
N SER A 114 7.48 -13.09 -22.04
CA SER A 114 8.32 -12.19 -22.84
C SER A 114 7.56 -10.98 -23.39
N GLN A 115 6.28 -11.12 -23.70
CA GLN A 115 5.45 -10.06 -24.27
C GLN A 115 4.62 -9.39 -23.17
N ALA A 116 3.65 -10.09 -22.58
CA ALA A 116 2.73 -9.51 -21.64
C ALA A 116 3.41 -8.97 -20.37
N LEU A 117 4.27 -9.80 -19.72
CA LEU A 117 4.94 -9.36 -18.50
C LEU A 117 6.14 -8.46 -18.74
N HIS A 118 7.06 -8.86 -19.65
CA HIS A 118 8.30 -8.12 -19.83
C HIS A 118 8.11 -6.79 -20.56
N ASN A 119 7.33 -6.78 -21.65
CA ASN A 119 7.23 -5.62 -22.54
C ASN A 119 6.01 -4.72 -22.22
N GLU A 120 4.90 -5.29 -21.79
CA GLU A 120 3.63 -4.57 -21.67
C GLU A 120 3.24 -4.23 -20.23
N CYS A 121 3.51 -5.12 -19.25
CA CYS A 121 3.20 -4.83 -17.86
C CYS A 121 4.04 -3.67 -17.30
N PRO A 122 3.45 -2.49 -16.99
CA PRO A 122 4.22 -1.28 -16.70
C PRO A 122 5.18 -1.43 -15.52
N ILE A 123 4.72 -2.04 -14.41
CA ILE A 123 5.54 -2.20 -13.21
C ILE A 123 6.71 -3.18 -13.42
N ILE A 124 6.45 -4.30 -14.07
CA ILE A 124 7.49 -5.31 -14.35
C ILE A 124 8.50 -4.76 -15.34
N ARG A 125 8.02 -4.16 -16.44
CA ARG A 125 8.88 -3.51 -17.43
C ARG A 125 9.74 -2.43 -16.79
N GLY A 126 9.14 -1.52 -16.01
CA GLY A 126 9.85 -0.45 -15.33
C GLY A 126 10.96 -0.97 -14.43
N THR A 127 10.68 -2.04 -13.67
CA THR A 127 11.64 -2.70 -12.79
C THR A 127 12.79 -3.34 -13.58
N LEU A 128 12.48 -4.04 -14.66
CA LEU A 128 13.48 -4.72 -15.48
C LEU A 128 14.39 -3.72 -16.22
N MET A 129 13.82 -2.61 -16.72
CA MET A 129 14.54 -1.59 -17.49
C MET A 129 15.38 -0.64 -16.63
N ASN A 130 15.13 -0.56 -15.33
CA ASN A 130 15.89 0.31 -14.43
C ASN A 130 17.25 -0.30 -14.09
N THR A 131 18.16 -0.31 -15.06
CA THR A 131 19.51 -0.92 -14.92
C THR A 131 20.43 -0.14 -13.97
N LYS A 132 20.09 1.12 -13.64
CA LYS A 132 20.87 1.93 -12.70
C LYS A 132 20.64 1.51 -11.24
N ALA A 133 19.49 0.96 -10.92
CA ALA A 133 19.13 0.47 -9.59
C ALA A 133 19.73 -0.92 -9.37
N LYS A 134 20.89 -1.00 -8.75
CA LYS A 134 21.60 -2.27 -8.46
C LYS A 134 20.81 -3.17 -7.51
N GLU A 135 20.01 -2.58 -6.64
CA GLU A 135 19.09 -3.28 -5.74
C GLU A 135 18.07 -4.16 -6.49
N LEU A 136 17.78 -3.84 -7.75
CA LEU A 136 16.89 -4.62 -8.62
C LEU A 136 17.59 -5.76 -9.38
N ASP A 137 18.92 -5.95 -9.21
CA ASP A 137 19.66 -7.02 -9.88
C ASP A 137 19.14 -8.42 -9.53
N ARG A 138 18.72 -8.60 -8.28
CA ARG A 138 18.12 -9.86 -7.84
C ARG A 138 16.79 -10.10 -8.57
N TYR A 139 15.91 -9.12 -8.63
CA TYR A 139 14.65 -9.20 -9.35
C TYR A 139 14.87 -9.60 -10.82
N ARG A 140 15.80 -8.93 -11.51
CA ARG A 140 16.15 -9.23 -12.92
C ARG A 140 16.60 -10.67 -13.10
N LYS A 141 17.42 -11.19 -12.17
CA LYS A 141 17.87 -12.60 -12.18
C LYS A 141 16.70 -13.55 -11.92
N ASP A 142 15.85 -13.25 -10.95
CA ASP A 142 14.71 -14.09 -10.58
C ASP A 142 13.68 -14.11 -11.72
N PHE A 143 13.36 -12.95 -12.33
CA PHE A 143 12.50 -12.89 -13.50
C PHE A 143 13.06 -13.71 -14.69
N LYS A 144 14.38 -13.62 -14.97
CA LYS A 144 15.00 -14.40 -16.05
C LYS A 144 14.83 -15.91 -15.85
N ARG A 145 14.93 -16.39 -14.60
CA ARG A 145 14.86 -17.81 -14.22
C ARG A 145 13.44 -18.31 -14.00
N ALA A 146 12.49 -17.40 -13.82
CA ALA A 146 11.11 -17.75 -13.50
C ALA A 146 10.49 -18.63 -14.59
N ASP A 147 9.80 -19.67 -14.16
CA ASP A 147 9.06 -20.56 -15.05
C ASP A 147 7.83 -19.83 -15.64
N PRO A 148 7.68 -19.82 -16.98
CA PRO A 148 6.58 -19.09 -17.62
C PRO A 148 5.18 -19.64 -17.27
N ASN A 149 5.05 -20.97 -17.10
CA ASN A 149 3.76 -21.58 -16.77
C ASN A 149 3.29 -21.15 -15.38
N ASN A 150 4.22 -21.17 -14.41
CA ASN A 150 3.90 -20.77 -13.04
C ASN A 150 3.61 -19.26 -12.95
N LEU A 151 4.31 -18.42 -13.72
CA LEU A 151 3.99 -16.99 -13.81
C LEU A 151 2.59 -16.75 -14.38
N LEU A 152 2.25 -17.45 -15.47
CA LEU A 152 0.92 -17.38 -16.07
C LEU A 152 -0.15 -17.83 -15.08
N GLN A 153 0.07 -18.96 -14.41
CA GLN A 153 -0.90 -19.49 -13.43
C GLN A 153 -1.18 -18.49 -12.31
N VAL A 154 -0.15 -17.84 -11.75
CA VAL A 154 -0.33 -16.82 -10.70
C VAL A 154 -1.14 -15.64 -11.23
N VAL A 155 -0.89 -15.16 -12.46
CA VAL A 155 -1.64 -14.06 -13.03
C VAL A 155 -3.08 -14.45 -13.36
N MET A 156 -3.32 -15.68 -13.83
CA MET A 156 -4.68 -16.22 -14.01
C MET A 156 -5.44 -16.27 -12.69
N ASN A 157 -4.83 -16.78 -11.63
CA ASN A 157 -5.45 -16.82 -10.29
C ASN A 157 -5.80 -15.41 -9.81
N LEU A 158 -4.92 -14.41 -10.04
CA LEU A 158 -5.20 -13.01 -9.70
C LEU A 158 -6.37 -12.45 -10.51
N SER A 159 -6.43 -12.75 -11.82
CA SER A 159 -7.51 -12.34 -12.70
C SER A 159 -8.85 -12.93 -12.24
N ASP A 160 -8.90 -14.25 -12.06
CA ASP A 160 -10.11 -14.97 -11.60
C ASP A 160 -10.61 -14.41 -10.26
N PHE A 161 -9.70 -14.19 -9.31
CA PHE A 161 -10.06 -13.62 -8.01
C PHE A 161 -10.60 -12.20 -8.17
N GLY A 162 -9.90 -11.35 -8.94
CA GLY A 162 -10.28 -9.96 -9.14
C GLY A 162 -11.67 -9.82 -9.77
N HIS A 163 -11.95 -10.55 -10.86
CA HIS A 163 -13.24 -10.49 -11.56
C HIS A 163 -14.38 -11.14 -10.76
N SER A 164 -14.10 -12.23 -10.02
CA SER A 164 -15.12 -12.89 -9.22
C SER A 164 -15.45 -12.16 -7.92
N TYR A 165 -14.54 -11.30 -7.41
CA TYR A 165 -14.70 -10.64 -6.11
C TYR A 165 -15.95 -9.77 -6.03
N GLN A 166 -16.18 -8.93 -7.02
CA GLN A 166 -17.36 -8.06 -7.10
C GLN A 166 -18.66 -8.87 -7.00
N LYS A 167 -18.73 -9.99 -7.70
CA LYS A 167 -19.90 -10.85 -7.75
C LYS A 167 -20.13 -11.64 -6.46
N ASN A 168 -19.05 -12.13 -5.85
CA ASN A 168 -19.14 -13.12 -4.78
C ASN A 168 -19.10 -12.49 -3.37
N TYR A 169 -18.39 -11.38 -3.21
CA TYR A 169 -18.06 -10.84 -1.88
C TYR A 169 -18.44 -9.38 -1.70
N TYR A 170 -18.52 -8.59 -2.79
CA TYR A 170 -18.79 -7.17 -2.68
C TYR A 170 -20.26 -6.86 -2.61
N ASN A 171 -20.65 -6.07 -1.59
CA ASN A 171 -22.00 -5.52 -1.46
C ASN A 171 -21.88 -4.02 -1.13
N PRO A 172 -22.19 -3.12 -2.09
CA PRO A 172 -21.99 -1.67 -1.90
C PRO A 172 -22.78 -1.09 -0.72
N ASP A 173 -23.97 -1.62 -0.41
CA ASP A 173 -24.83 -1.13 0.69
C ASP A 173 -24.27 -1.48 2.09
N ASN A 174 -23.48 -2.53 2.16
CA ASN A 174 -22.92 -3.05 3.39
C ASN A 174 -21.41 -2.86 3.52
N TYR A 175 -20.70 -2.55 2.45
CA TYR A 175 -19.24 -2.49 2.45
C TYR A 175 -18.68 -1.57 3.53
N LEU A 176 -19.24 -0.36 3.68
CA LEU A 176 -18.80 0.59 4.71
C LEU A 176 -19.13 0.17 6.16
N LYS A 177 -19.96 -0.85 6.33
CA LYS A 177 -20.35 -1.39 7.64
C LYS A 177 -19.44 -2.53 8.10
N ILE A 178 -18.54 -3.00 7.26
CA ILE A 178 -17.57 -4.06 7.58
C ILE A 178 -16.72 -3.65 8.79
N THR A 179 -16.65 -4.53 9.78
CA THR A 179 -15.88 -4.33 11.01
C THR A 179 -14.72 -5.31 11.13
N SER A 180 -14.91 -6.57 10.74
CA SER A 180 -13.87 -7.58 10.77
C SER A 180 -13.06 -7.62 9.46
N PHE A 181 -11.75 -7.89 9.56
CA PHE A 181 -10.92 -8.10 8.37
C PHE A 181 -11.34 -9.34 7.57
N LYS A 182 -11.93 -10.35 8.23
CA LYS A 182 -12.44 -11.56 7.60
C LYS A 182 -13.59 -11.27 6.61
N ASP A 183 -14.42 -10.29 6.93
CA ASP A 183 -15.53 -9.91 6.05
C ASP A 183 -15.07 -9.23 4.74
N LEU A 184 -13.78 -8.86 4.66
CA LEU A 184 -13.18 -8.40 3.42
C LEU A 184 -12.83 -9.56 2.46
N ASN A 185 -12.82 -10.81 2.92
CA ASN A 185 -12.57 -12.00 2.11
C ASN A 185 -11.29 -11.92 1.26
N MET A 186 -10.19 -11.44 1.85
CA MET A 186 -8.90 -11.23 1.16
C MET A 186 -7.86 -12.32 1.51
N GLU A 187 -8.20 -13.31 2.33
CA GLU A 187 -7.27 -14.31 2.86
C GLU A 187 -6.59 -15.15 1.78
N LEU A 188 -7.28 -15.44 0.68
CA LEU A 188 -6.71 -16.21 -0.43
C LEU A 188 -5.49 -15.52 -1.04
N LEU A 189 -5.47 -14.18 -1.06
CA LEU A 189 -4.34 -13.41 -1.60
C LEU A 189 -3.06 -13.56 -0.78
N ASP A 190 -3.14 -14.10 0.43
CA ASP A 190 -1.98 -14.38 1.28
C ASP A 190 -1.41 -15.81 1.10
N THR A 191 -1.99 -16.61 0.19
CA THR A 191 -1.50 -17.95 -0.15
C THR A 191 -0.47 -17.94 -1.27
N ASP A 192 0.25 -19.06 -1.41
CA ASP A 192 1.29 -19.24 -2.43
C ASP A 192 0.72 -19.25 -3.85
N ASP A 193 -0.54 -19.64 -4.05
CA ASP A 193 -1.20 -19.68 -5.35
C ASP A 193 -1.30 -18.31 -6.03
N TYR A 194 -1.21 -17.23 -5.24
CA TYR A 194 -1.25 -15.85 -5.70
C TYR A 194 0.10 -15.15 -5.65
N THR A 195 1.19 -15.90 -5.50
CA THR A 195 2.52 -15.32 -5.35
C THR A 195 3.56 -16.11 -6.15
N TYR A 196 4.36 -15.42 -6.96
CA TYR A 196 5.58 -16.00 -7.51
C TYR A 196 6.78 -15.32 -6.84
N TYR A 197 7.38 -16.02 -5.88
CA TYR A 197 8.47 -15.45 -5.08
C TYR A 197 9.61 -14.91 -5.93
N GLY A 198 10.03 -13.69 -5.65
CA GLY A 198 11.08 -12.99 -6.39
C GLY A 198 10.62 -12.26 -7.66
N VAL A 199 9.36 -12.48 -8.14
CA VAL A 199 8.82 -11.79 -9.32
C VAL A 199 7.45 -11.15 -9.05
N ILE A 200 6.44 -11.92 -8.69
CA ILE A 200 5.11 -11.41 -8.40
C ILE A 200 4.88 -11.51 -6.89
N GLY A 201 5.46 -10.57 -6.15
CA GLY A 201 5.29 -10.43 -4.70
C GLY A 201 4.13 -9.54 -4.32
N GLY A 202 4.00 -9.28 -3.01
CA GLY A 202 2.88 -8.52 -2.45
C GLY A 202 2.62 -7.16 -3.09
N GLY A 203 3.66 -6.40 -3.44
CA GLY A 203 3.51 -5.10 -4.10
C GLY A 203 2.97 -5.23 -5.53
N ILE A 204 3.53 -6.14 -6.35
CA ILE A 204 3.14 -6.29 -7.76
C ILE A 204 1.72 -6.87 -7.87
N LYS A 205 1.41 -7.95 -7.13
CA LYS A 205 0.08 -8.55 -7.17
C LYS A 205 -1.03 -7.59 -6.72
N THR A 206 -0.77 -6.81 -5.68
CA THR A 206 -1.77 -5.86 -5.19
C THR A 206 -1.92 -4.64 -6.09
N LEU A 207 -0.85 -4.23 -6.81
CA LEU A 207 -0.96 -3.22 -7.85
C LEU A 207 -1.82 -3.70 -9.02
N MET A 208 -1.64 -4.95 -9.47
CA MET A 208 -2.46 -5.54 -10.54
C MET A 208 -3.95 -5.52 -10.17
N LEU A 209 -4.29 -6.01 -8.98
CA LEU A 209 -5.67 -6.01 -8.50
C LEU A 209 -6.22 -4.59 -8.29
N TYR A 210 -5.42 -3.68 -7.73
CA TYR A 210 -5.79 -2.28 -7.54
C TYR A 210 -6.07 -1.58 -8.88
N LYS A 211 -5.27 -1.85 -9.92
CA LYS A 211 -5.51 -1.32 -11.26
C LYS A 211 -6.74 -1.94 -11.92
N LEU A 212 -7.04 -3.19 -11.65
CA LEU A 212 -8.26 -3.84 -12.11
C LEU A 212 -9.49 -3.20 -11.45
N ASP A 213 -9.54 -3.17 -10.12
CA ASP A 213 -10.69 -2.69 -9.37
C ASP A 213 -10.30 -1.92 -8.08
N PRO A 214 -10.09 -0.58 -8.19
CA PRO A 214 -9.73 0.27 -7.05
C PRO A 214 -10.90 0.55 -6.10
N GLU A 215 -12.10 0.05 -6.40
CA GLU A 215 -13.23 0.10 -5.49
C GLU A 215 -13.07 -0.84 -4.31
N VAL A 216 -12.42 -2.00 -4.53
CA VAL A 216 -12.32 -3.07 -3.52
C VAL A 216 -10.90 -3.45 -3.16
N PHE A 217 -9.92 -3.26 -4.05
CA PHE A 217 -8.53 -3.61 -3.80
C PHE A 217 -7.66 -2.39 -3.50
N SER A 218 -6.98 -2.43 -2.35
CA SER A 218 -6.01 -1.42 -1.97
C SER A 218 -4.60 -1.78 -2.43
N TYR A 219 -3.82 -0.79 -2.85
CA TYR A 219 -2.43 -1.00 -3.27
C TYR A 219 -1.49 -1.05 -2.06
N ARG A 220 -0.86 -2.20 -1.83
CA ARG A 220 0.17 -2.38 -0.81
C ARG A 220 1.54 -1.93 -1.32
N SER A 221 1.66 -0.62 -1.56
CA SER A 221 2.91 -0.01 -1.98
C SER A 221 3.94 0.09 -0.84
N LYS A 222 5.18 0.39 -1.20
CA LYS A 222 6.21 0.76 -0.22
C LYS A 222 5.74 1.95 0.62
N SER A 223 5.21 2.98 -0.02
CA SER A 223 4.69 4.17 0.64
C SER A 223 3.57 3.85 1.61
N ALA A 224 2.65 2.93 1.25
CA ALA A 224 1.55 2.53 2.10
C ALA A 224 2.02 1.85 3.41
N ILE A 225 3.00 0.95 3.32
CA ILE A 225 3.56 0.28 4.51
C ILE A 225 4.28 1.29 5.42
N TRP A 226 5.11 2.19 4.87
CA TRP A 226 5.74 3.24 5.65
C TRP A 226 4.70 4.17 6.28
N SER A 227 3.63 4.49 5.56
CA SER A 227 2.57 5.35 6.07
C SER A 227 1.82 4.74 7.25
N LEU A 228 1.55 3.43 7.23
CA LEU A 228 0.96 2.74 8.38
C LEU A 228 1.91 2.78 9.60
N TYR A 229 3.22 2.62 9.40
CA TYR A 229 4.20 2.79 10.47
C TYR A 229 4.15 4.19 11.11
N TYR A 230 4.03 5.25 10.30
CA TYR A 230 3.91 6.61 10.82
C TYR A 230 2.52 6.89 11.42
N LEU A 231 1.45 6.39 10.81
CA LEU A 231 0.09 6.52 11.35
C LEU A 231 -0.07 5.81 12.70
N THR A 232 0.68 4.74 12.94
CA THR A 232 0.74 4.10 14.26
C THR A 232 1.76 4.74 15.19
N ASN A 233 2.27 5.93 14.83
CA ASN A 233 3.27 6.69 15.60
C ASN A 233 4.52 5.88 15.95
N LYS A 234 4.95 5.02 15.03
CA LYS A 234 6.13 4.15 15.20
C LYS A 234 6.03 3.22 16.42
N LYS A 235 4.83 2.95 16.90
CA LYS A 235 4.62 2.14 18.09
C LYS A 235 4.80 0.65 17.81
N VAL A 236 5.40 0.00 18.77
CA VAL A 236 5.35 -1.45 18.90
C VAL A 236 4.07 -1.82 19.63
N ILE A 237 3.21 -2.61 18.98
CA ILE A 237 1.92 -2.98 19.52
C ILE A 237 1.95 -4.47 19.87
N ASP A 238 2.16 -4.77 21.15
CA ASP A 238 2.09 -6.12 21.75
C ASP A 238 2.99 -7.21 21.12
N CYS A 239 3.88 -6.87 20.18
CA CYS A 239 4.79 -7.83 19.56
C CYS A 239 6.26 -7.59 19.98
N ARG A 240 7.09 -8.61 19.75
CA ARG A 240 8.52 -8.56 20.05
C ARG A 240 9.32 -7.72 19.07
N GLN A 241 8.85 -7.63 17.83
CA GLN A 241 9.47 -6.83 16.77
C GLN A 241 9.28 -5.33 17.03
N ASP A 242 10.18 -4.52 16.49
CA ASP A 242 10.13 -3.07 16.63
C ASP A 242 8.93 -2.42 15.89
N SER A 243 8.35 -3.14 14.94
CA SER A 243 7.11 -2.78 14.26
C SER A 243 6.55 -3.99 13.50
N GLU A 244 5.23 -4.05 13.35
CA GLU A 244 4.59 -5.04 12.49
C GLU A 244 4.74 -4.71 11.00
N PHE A 245 4.90 -3.44 10.66
CA PHE A 245 5.02 -2.98 9.27
C PHE A 245 6.46 -2.96 8.75
N LEU A 246 7.45 -2.97 9.64
CA LEU A 246 8.86 -2.87 9.29
C LEU A 246 9.65 -4.02 9.90
N ILE A 247 10.68 -4.45 9.19
CA ILE A 247 11.66 -5.42 9.65
C ILE A 247 13.00 -4.70 9.78
N ILE A 248 13.62 -4.79 10.96
CA ILE A 248 14.94 -4.24 11.21
C ILE A 248 15.97 -5.35 11.10
N ASP A 249 16.87 -5.23 10.14
CA ASP A 249 18.07 -6.06 10.06
C ASP A 249 19.15 -5.47 10.99
N VAL A 250 19.17 -5.95 12.23
CA VAL A 250 20.09 -5.44 13.27
C VAL A 250 21.57 -5.59 12.88
N LYS A 251 21.92 -6.59 12.05
CA LYS A 251 23.31 -6.82 11.62
C LYS A 251 23.76 -5.79 10.58
N LYS A 252 22.84 -5.32 9.76
CA LYS A 252 23.10 -4.35 8.70
C LYS A 252 22.66 -2.94 9.03
N VAL A 253 21.98 -2.76 10.18
CA VAL A 253 21.38 -1.47 10.59
C VAL A 253 20.46 -0.89 9.52
N ILE A 254 19.69 -1.76 8.84
CA ILE A 254 18.76 -1.37 7.77
C ILE A 254 17.35 -1.71 8.19
N THR A 255 16.45 -0.76 7.95
CA THR A 255 15.02 -0.96 8.12
C THR A 255 14.35 -1.21 6.77
N LYS A 256 13.59 -2.28 6.69
CA LYS A 256 12.88 -2.73 5.48
C LYS A 256 11.40 -2.88 5.75
N GLN A 257 10.59 -2.81 4.70
CA GLN A 257 9.18 -3.16 4.81
C GLN A 257 9.01 -4.63 5.16
N ASN A 258 8.01 -4.92 5.98
CA ASN A 258 7.59 -6.30 6.23
C ASN A 258 6.78 -6.82 5.03
N TYR A 259 7.47 -7.43 4.07
CA TYR A 259 6.84 -8.00 2.86
C TYR A 259 5.95 -9.22 3.15
N PHE A 260 6.11 -9.82 4.33
CA PHE A 260 5.33 -10.98 4.76
C PHE A 260 4.09 -10.57 5.57
N TYR A 261 3.90 -9.27 5.83
CA TYR A 261 2.70 -8.82 6.51
C TYR A 261 1.46 -9.17 5.67
N PRO A 262 0.44 -9.84 6.26
CA PRO A 262 -0.71 -10.34 5.51
C PRO A 262 -1.47 -9.22 4.79
N TYR A 263 -1.82 -9.47 3.53
CA TYR A 263 -2.57 -8.49 2.74
C TYR A 263 -3.97 -8.24 3.30
N GLN A 264 -4.65 -9.27 3.79
CA GLN A 264 -5.97 -9.12 4.40
C GLN A 264 -5.99 -8.13 5.58
N LEU A 265 -4.93 -8.09 6.38
CA LEU A 265 -4.79 -7.13 7.47
C LEU A 265 -4.44 -5.73 6.94
N PHE A 266 -3.53 -5.65 5.97
CA PHE A 266 -3.24 -4.39 5.28
C PHE A 266 -4.51 -3.79 4.66
N ALA A 267 -5.32 -4.60 3.95
CA ALA A 267 -6.58 -4.18 3.37
C ALA A 267 -7.56 -3.65 4.44
N LYS A 268 -7.60 -4.27 5.61
CA LYS A 268 -8.39 -3.80 6.75
C LYS A 268 -7.95 -2.39 7.20
N TYR A 269 -6.64 -2.16 7.35
CA TYR A 269 -6.15 -0.83 7.76
C TYR A 269 -6.36 0.23 6.67
N ALA A 270 -6.14 -0.12 5.42
CA ALA A 270 -6.43 0.77 4.29
C ALA A 270 -7.93 1.13 4.22
N PHE A 271 -8.80 0.16 4.52
CA PHE A 271 -10.24 0.38 4.61
C PHE A 271 -10.61 1.33 5.77
N GLU A 272 -9.99 1.19 6.95
CA GLU A 272 -10.21 2.13 8.06
C GLU A 272 -9.76 3.55 7.70
N VAL A 273 -8.61 3.68 7.04
CA VAL A 273 -8.13 4.98 6.51
C VAL A 273 -9.14 5.56 5.52
N PHE A 274 -9.69 4.73 4.61
CA PHE A 274 -10.75 5.20 3.70
C PHE A 274 -11.98 5.72 4.45
N LYS A 275 -12.45 5.02 5.48
CA LYS A 275 -13.62 5.48 6.28
C LYS A 275 -13.35 6.86 6.87
N LEU A 276 -12.13 7.12 7.35
CA LEU A 276 -11.74 8.42 7.89
C LEU A 276 -11.73 9.51 6.79
N LEU A 277 -11.10 9.24 5.65
CA LEU A 277 -11.08 10.16 4.51
C LEU A 277 -12.49 10.46 4.01
N ASN A 278 -13.34 9.46 3.90
CA ASN A 278 -14.73 9.61 3.47
C ASN A 278 -15.57 10.44 4.45
N ASN A 279 -15.34 10.29 5.76
CA ASN A 279 -16.00 11.11 6.77
C ASN A 279 -15.55 12.58 6.64
N LYS A 280 -14.26 12.84 6.48
CA LYS A 280 -13.72 14.19 6.23
C LYS A 280 -14.26 14.80 4.93
N ALA A 281 -14.35 14.00 3.89
CA ALA A 281 -14.94 14.44 2.61
C ALA A 281 -16.41 14.84 2.78
N LYS A 282 -17.19 14.07 3.55
CA LYS A 282 -18.59 14.42 3.87
C LYS A 282 -18.68 15.71 4.68
N GLU A 283 -17.83 15.91 5.70
CA GLU A 283 -17.76 17.16 6.48
C GLU A 283 -17.48 18.38 5.58
N LEU A 284 -16.67 18.19 4.53
CA LEU A 284 -16.32 19.21 3.53
C LEU A 284 -17.30 19.30 2.35
N ASN A 285 -18.39 18.50 2.34
CA ASN A 285 -19.30 18.37 1.19
C ASN A 285 -18.60 17.98 -0.12
N VAL A 286 -17.60 17.11 -0.03
CA VAL A 286 -16.89 16.52 -1.18
C VAL A 286 -17.39 15.10 -1.39
N TYR A 287 -17.80 14.79 -2.61
CA TYR A 287 -18.15 13.43 -3.00
C TYR A 287 -16.91 12.69 -3.48
N LEU A 288 -16.57 11.59 -2.82
CA LEU A 288 -15.56 10.64 -3.28
C LEU A 288 -16.28 9.52 -4.04
N ASN A 289 -16.02 9.40 -5.33
CA ASN A 289 -16.59 8.32 -6.15
C ASN A 289 -16.13 6.95 -5.63
N PRO A 290 -17.04 6.06 -5.19
CA PRO A 290 -16.67 4.75 -4.64
C PRO A 290 -15.82 3.89 -5.60
N GLN A 291 -16.02 4.02 -6.90
CA GLN A 291 -15.22 3.30 -7.91
C GLN A 291 -13.72 3.61 -7.85
N TYR A 292 -13.33 4.71 -7.20
CA TYR A 292 -11.93 5.12 -6.99
C TYR A 292 -11.59 5.19 -5.50
N ARG A 293 -12.25 4.35 -4.69
CA ARG A 293 -12.12 4.35 -3.22
C ARG A 293 -10.68 4.30 -2.76
N TYR A 294 -9.93 3.37 -3.26
CA TYR A 294 -8.54 3.20 -2.82
C TYR A 294 -7.54 4.09 -3.55
N VAL A 295 -7.96 4.83 -4.58
CA VAL A 295 -7.11 5.85 -5.23
C VAL A 295 -6.81 7.02 -4.29
N ILE A 296 -7.81 7.50 -3.53
CA ILE A 296 -7.57 8.56 -2.55
C ILE A 296 -6.78 8.06 -1.34
N VAL A 297 -6.94 6.79 -0.97
CA VAL A 297 -6.15 6.17 0.12
C VAL A 297 -4.69 6.05 -0.28
N ASP A 298 -4.40 5.61 -1.50
CA ASP A 298 -3.04 5.50 -2.02
C ASP A 298 -2.37 6.87 -2.09
N ALA A 299 -3.07 7.90 -2.61
CA ALA A 299 -2.59 9.27 -2.62
C ALA A 299 -2.29 9.81 -1.21
N PHE A 300 -3.11 9.46 -0.22
CA PHE A 300 -2.89 9.83 1.17
C PHE A 300 -1.67 9.12 1.76
N PHE A 301 -1.49 7.83 1.47
CA PHE A 301 -0.29 7.09 1.87
C PHE A 301 0.97 7.62 1.20
N GLU A 302 0.94 7.91 -0.09
CA GLU A 302 2.08 8.54 -0.78
C GLU A 302 2.46 9.89 -0.15
N HIS A 303 1.46 10.69 0.21
CA HIS A 303 1.70 11.97 0.87
C HIS A 303 2.37 11.81 2.23
N ILE A 304 1.90 10.88 3.08
CA ILE A 304 2.53 10.61 4.37
C ILE A 304 3.97 10.15 4.20
N ALA A 305 4.21 9.19 3.29
CA ALA A 305 5.56 8.72 3.01
C ALA A 305 6.48 9.85 2.53
N LYS A 306 5.96 10.78 1.72
CA LYS A 306 6.71 11.96 1.24
C LYS A 306 7.09 12.92 2.36
N ILE A 307 6.21 13.17 3.33
CA ILE A 307 6.54 13.98 4.52
C ILE A 307 7.76 13.41 5.25
N HIS A 308 7.86 12.10 5.29
CA HIS A 308 8.92 11.37 6.01
C HIS A 308 10.04 10.84 5.10
N GLU A 309 10.13 11.33 3.84
CA GLU A 309 11.06 10.82 2.82
C GLU A 309 12.52 10.81 3.30
N THR A 310 12.96 11.87 3.97
CA THR A 310 14.33 11.95 4.51
C THR A 310 14.57 10.87 5.56
N GLU A 311 13.67 10.71 6.53
CA GLU A 311 13.78 9.70 7.57
C GLU A 311 13.69 8.27 6.98
N ILE A 312 12.79 8.04 6.03
CA ILE A 312 12.69 6.76 5.31
C ILE A 312 13.99 6.44 4.58
N SER A 313 14.57 7.46 3.94
CA SER A 313 15.85 7.32 3.23
C SER A 313 16.97 6.96 4.20
N GLU A 314 17.09 7.65 5.33
CA GLU A 314 18.09 7.36 6.37
C GLU A 314 17.95 5.95 6.93
N LEU A 315 16.73 5.52 7.28
CA LEU A 315 16.46 4.19 7.81
C LEU A 315 16.66 3.06 6.79
N SER A 316 16.51 3.36 5.49
CA SER A 316 16.61 2.38 4.41
C SER A 316 18.00 2.30 3.79
N HIS A 317 18.89 3.25 4.06
CA HIS A 317 20.24 3.25 3.52
C HIS A 317 21.15 2.35 4.35
N GLU A 318 21.90 1.49 3.64
CA GLU A 318 23.07 0.84 4.24
C GLU A 318 24.10 1.90 4.61
N LEU A 319 24.68 1.80 5.78
CA LEU A 319 25.93 2.49 6.07
C LEU A 319 26.92 2.11 4.97
N LYS A 320 27.35 3.08 4.17
CA LYS A 320 28.11 2.92 2.92
C LYS A 320 29.51 2.30 3.09
N GLU A 321 29.83 1.67 4.22
CA GLU A 321 31.18 1.19 4.51
C GLU A 321 31.46 -0.24 4.05
N ASP A 322 30.43 -1.07 3.73
CA ASP A 322 30.69 -2.43 3.24
C ASP A 322 29.92 -2.68 1.95
N GLY A 323 30.62 -2.79 0.84
CA GLY A 323 30.16 -2.85 -0.55
C GLY A 323 29.28 -4.04 -0.97
N TYR A 324 28.36 -4.50 -0.12
CA TYR A 324 27.35 -5.53 -0.45
C TYR A 324 25.97 -5.19 0.11
N GLY A 325 25.36 -4.14 -0.47
CA GLY A 325 23.97 -3.81 -0.18
C GLY A 325 22.98 -4.71 -0.91
N TYR A 326 22.22 -5.50 -0.19
CA TYR A 326 21.00 -6.12 -0.72
C TYR A 326 19.88 -5.07 -0.66
N GLY A 327 19.75 -4.33 -1.76
CA GLY A 327 18.66 -3.37 -1.91
C GLY A 327 17.29 -4.04 -1.82
N THR A 328 16.43 -3.41 -1.09
CA THR A 328 15.04 -3.82 -0.91
C THR A 328 14.25 -3.55 -2.17
N MET A 329 13.69 -4.60 -2.75
CA MET A 329 12.61 -4.41 -3.72
C MET A 329 11.39 -3.89 -2.97
N GLY A 330 11.14 -2.61 -3.08
CA GLY A 330 9.91 -1.97 -2.67
C GLY A 330 9.23 -1.45 -3.92
N PHE A 331 8.20 -2.13 -4.34
CA PHE A 331 7.17 -1.66 -5.24
C PHE A 331 5.85 -1.77 -4.56
#